data_f2b35a37d87bd2f6a525aa9d76bb002b
#
_entry.id   f2b35a37d87bd2f6a525aa9d76bb002b
#
_cell.length_a   1.000
_cell.length_b   1.000
_cell.length_c   1.000
_cell.angle_alpha   90.00
_cell.angle_beta   90.00
_cell.angle_gamma   90.00
#
_symmetry.space_group_name_H-M   'P 1'
#
loop_
_entity.id
_entity.type
_entity.pdbx_description
1 polymer ?
#
loop_
_entity_poly.entity_id
_entity_poly.type
_entity_poly.pdbx_seq_one_letter_code
_entity_poly.pdbx_strand_id
1 'polypeptide(L)'
;MDAAGSVYVTDEGNHRVQKFTASGTYVSQFGNVAGSGLLGSPSSIAVNGSGNVFVTDAENERIMKYTSNGVFITGFGSRGLGDGQFRDANGVCVYASGNVYVADSGNNRIEKFTNAGGFLGAWGTGGTGPGQFQGIGGLSADSRDNVYAVDSGNNRVQVFTSTGAFLTQWGSVGSGNGEFRGPTGADLDGAGNIYVIDGANQRVEKFGWLPTPVRTSTWGRVKRLFR
;
A
#
# COMPACT_ATOMS: atom_id res chain seq x y z
N MET A 1 6.84 -2.79 -9.75
CA MET A 1 7.85 -2.77 -10.86
C MET A 1 7.82 -1.41 -11.52
N ASP A 2 8.96 -0.94 -12.05
CA ASP A 2 8.98 0.27 -12.90
C ASP A 2 8.59 -0.05 -14.36
N ALA A 3 8.47 0.99 -15.20
CA ALA A 3 8.11 0.83 -16.62
C ALA A 3 9.13 0.02 -17.44
N ALA A 4 10.37 -0.13 -16.96
CA ALA A 4 11.41 -0.95 -17.57
C ALA A 4 11.38 -2.41 -17.08
N GLY A 5 10.42 -2.75 -16.21
CA GLY A 5 10.27 -4.08 -15.61
C GLY A 5 11.21 -4.35 -14.44
N SER A 6 11.94 -3.35 -13.91
CA SER A 6 12.79 -3.55 -12.74
C SER A 6 11.95 -3.83 -11.49
N VAL A 7 12.41 -4.77 -10.68
CA VAL A 7 11.80 -5.15 -9.39
C VAL A 7 12.61 -4.52 -8.27
N TYR A 8 11.91 -3.91 -7.31
CA TYR A 8 12.51 -3.32 -6.12
C TYR A 8 12.02 -4.09 -4.89
N VAL A 9 12.95 -4.43 -4.00
CA VAL A 9 12.69 -5.23 -2.80
C VAL A 9 13.22 -4.48 -1.58
N THR A 10 12.37 -4.24 -0.60
CA THR A 10 12.78 -3.77 0.73
C THR A 10 13.47 -4.92 1.46
N ASP A 11 14.67 -4.67 1.94
CA ASP A 11 15.50 -5.61 2.71
C ASP A 11 15.66 -4.99 4.11
N GLU A 12 14.62 -5.18 4.92
CA GLU A 12 14.43 -4.50 6.21
C GLU A 12 15.60 -4.74 7.15
N GLY A 13 16.00 -5.99 7.34
CA GLY A 13 17.10 -6.35 8.26
C GLY A 13 18.48 -5.84 7.83
N ASN A 14 18.64 -5.39 6.58
CA ASN A 14 19.85 -4.79 6.05
C ASN A 14 19.68 -3.29 5.75
N HIS A 15 18.57 -2.68 6.15
CA HIS A 15 18.30 -1.24 6.03
C HIS A 15 18.46 -0.70 4.60
N ARG A 16 17.99 -1.45 3.58
CA ARG A 16 18.21 -1.12 2.18
C ARG A 16 17.07 -1.49 1.28
N VAL A 17 17.11 -0.97 0.07
CA VAL A 17 16.34 -1.45 -1.08
C VAL A 17 17.30 -2.11 -2.05
N GLN A 18 16.92 -3.25 -2.60
CA GLN A 18 17.62 -3.91 -3.69
C GLN A 18 16.81 -3.81 -4.98
N LYS A 19 17.50 -3.57 -6.09
CA LYS A 19 16.93 -3.53 -7.43
C LYS A 19 17.37 -4.73 -8.24
N PHE A 20 16.42 -5.36 -8.93
CA PHE A 20 16.63 -6.50 -9.80
C PHE A 20 16.02 -6.24 -11.17
N THR A 21 16.49 -6.95 -12.20
CA THR A 21 15.79 -7.06 -13.49
C THR A 21 14.50 -7.85 -13.33
N ALA A 22 13.63 -7.85 -14.35
CA ALA A 22 12.44 -8.72 -14.41
C ALA A 22 12.77 -10.22 -14.33
N SER A 23 13.98 -10.62 -14.74
CA SER A 23 14.48 -12.01 -14.65
C SER A 23 15.11 -12.36 -13.30
N GLY A 24 15.12 -11.42 -12.32
CA GLY A 24 15.70 -11.64 -10.99
C GLY A 24 17.21 -11.41 -10.89
N THR A 25 17.87 -10.86 -11.93
CA THR A 25 19.29 -10.53 -11.86
C THR A 25 19.48 -9.27 -11.02
N TYR A 26 20.37 -9.32 -10.04
CA TYR A 26 20.72 -8.15 -9.20
C TYR A 26 21.30 -7.02 -10.06
N VAL A 27 20.84 -5.80 -9.79
CA VAL A 27 21.30 -4.58 -10.48
C VAL A 27 22.05 -3.64 -9.54
N SER A 28 21.42 -3.24 -8.44
CA SER A 28 21.97 -2.26 -7.49
C SER A 28 21.25 -2.30 -6.15
N GLN A 29 21.77 -1.55 -5.18
CA GLN A 29 21.11 -1.31 -3.89
C GLN A 29 21.28 0.14 -3.46
N PHE A 30 20.41 0.61 -2.57
CA PHE A 30 20.47 1.96 -1.98
C PHE A 30 19.75 2.00 -0.62
N GLY A 31 19.92 3.13 0.10
CA GLY A 31 19.28 3.36 1.40
C GLY A 31 20.15 3.02 2.61
N ASN A 32 21.27 2.30 2.45
CA ASN A 32 22.16 1.86 3.53
C ASN A 32 23.51 2.58 3.57
N VAL A 33 23.67 3.67 2.82
CA VAL A 33 24.89 4.48 2.83
C VAL A 33 24.64 5.74 3.65
N ALA A 34 25.58 6.07 4.54
CA ALA A 34 25.50 7.25 5.40
C ALA A 34 25.22 8.52 4.59
N GLY A 35 24.27 9.32 5.07
CA GLY A 35 23.81 10.53 4.41
C GLY A 35 22.30 10.72 4.51
N SER A 36 21.78 11.70 3.79
CA SER A 36 20.35 12.07 3.85
C SER A 36 19.38 10.99 3.35
N GLY A 37 19.88 9.97 2.63
CA GLY A 37 19.07 8.87 2.10
C GLY A 37 19.13 7.58 2.93
N LEU A 38 19.55 7.63 4.20
CA LEU A 38 19.63 6.45 5.06
C LEU A 38 18.24 5.98 5.50
N LEU A 39 17.98 4.67 5.37
CA LEU A 39 16.77 3.99 5.84
C LEU A 39 17.01 3.33 7.21
N GLY A 40 16.03 3.42 8.10
CA GLY A 40 16.04 2.68 9.36
C GLY A 40 15.43 1.28 9.16
N SER A 41 14.13 1.20 8.87
CA SER A 41 13.41 -0.06 8.67
C SER A 41 12.49 0.08 7.45
N PRO A 42 12.98 -0.21 6.22
CA PRO A 42 12.17 -0.12 5.01
C PRO A 42 11.13 -1.24 4.97
N SER A 43 9.84 -0.91 5.09
CA SER A 43 8.75 -1.89 5.12
C SER A 43 8.03 -2.03 3.78
N SER A 44 7.63 -0.93 3.15
CA SER A 44 6.87 -0.93 1.91
C SER A 44 7.52 -0.07 0.84
N ILE A 45 7.20 -0.37 -0.43
CA ILE A 45 7.82 0.30 -1.57
C ILE A 45 6.80 0.49 -2.71
N ALA A 46 6.81 1.66 -3.32
CA ALA A 46 6.03 1.97 -4.50
C ALA A 46 6.87 2.73 -5.53
N VAL A 47 6.57 2.52 -6.81
CA VAL A 47 7.27 3.20 -7.92
C VAL A 47 6.24 3.92 -8.77
N ASN A 48 6.44 5.22 -9.02
CA ASN A 48 5.55 5.99 -9.88
C ASN A 48 5.93 5.87 -11.38
N GLY A 49 5.05 6.38 -12.24
CA GLY A 49 5.26 6.35 -13.70
C GLY A 49 6.52 7.10 -14.20
N SER A 50 7.09 7.99 -13.37
CA SER A 50 8.36 8.69 -13.68
C SER A 50 9.59 7.92 -13.17
N GLY A 51 9.40 6.73 -12.59
CA GLY A 51 10.48 5.90 -12.04
C GLY A 51 10.98 6.34 -10.66
N ASN A 52 10.31 7.28 -9.98
CA ASN A 52 10.68 7.59 -8.60
C ASN A 52 10.18 6.49 -7.66
N VAL A 53 11.04 6.12 -6.72
CA VAL A 53 10.81 5.06 -5.73
C VAL A 53 10.48 5.70 -4.39
N PHE A 54 9.34 5.34 -3.82
CA PHE A 54 8.89 5.77 -2.49
C PHE A 54 9.00 4.58 -1.55
N VAL A 55 9.64 4.80 -0.42
CA VAL A 55 9.91 3.75 0.58
C VAL A 55 9.39 4.22 1.93
N THR A 56 8.60 3.38 2.58
CA THR A 56 8.23 3.61 3.98
C THR A 56 9.42 3.25 4.87
N ASP A 57 9.91 4.22 5.61
CA ASP A 57 10.95 4.07 6.63
C ASP A 57 10.27 4.02 8.01
N ALA A 58 9.80 2.83 8.38
CA ALA A 58 8.91 2.63 9.51
C ALA A 58 9.56 2.99 10.86
N GLU A 59 10.85 2.72 11.06
CA GLU A 59 11.56 3.08 12.29
C GLU A 59 11.58 4.60 12.50
N ASN A 60 11.74 5.37 11.41
CA ASN A 60 11.84 6.83 11.47
C ASN A 60 10.49 7.54 11.18
N GLU A 61 9.41 6.78 10.98
CA GLU A 61 8.05 7.28 10.73
C GLU A 61 8.02 8.33 9.61
N ARG A 62 8.59 7.96 8.44
CA ARG A 62 8.68 8.85 7.28
C ARG A 62 8.63 8.07 5.97
N ILE A 63 8.37 8.79 4.90
CA ILE A 63 8.47 8.30 3.53
C ILE A 63 9.72 8.88 2.88
N MET A 64 10.55 8.01 2.31
CA MET A 64 11.76 8.38 1.61
C MET A 64 11.57 8.23 0.11
N LYS A 65 11.96 9.24 -0.66
CA LYS A 65 11.84 9.26 -2.13
C LYS A 65 13.22 9.24 -2.78
N TYR A 66 13.38 8.34 -3.74
CA TYR A 66 14.61 8.16 -4.52
C TYR A 66 14.31 8.17 -6.01
N THR A 67 15.32 8.38 -6.82
CA THR A 67 15.28 8.08 -8.26
C THR A 67 15.30 6.56 -8.47
N SER A 68 15.03 6.11 -9.70
CA SER A 68 15.16 4.70 -10.11
C SER A 68 16.58 4.13 -9.94
N ASN A 69 17.58 5.00 -9.83
CA ASN A 69 18.99 4.64 -9.60
C ASN A 69 19.41 4.74 -8.12
N GLY A 70 18.45 4.98 -7.21
CA GLY A 70 18.70 5.04 -5.78
C GLY A 70 19.27 6.35 -5.26
N VAL A 71 19.28 7.43 -6.07
CA VAL A 71 19.70 8.75 -5.59
C VAL A 71 18.56 9.34 -4.75
N PHE A 72 18.87 9.74 -3.51
CA PHE A 72 17.91 10.38 -2.61
C PHE A 72 17.42 11.72 -3.21
N ILE A 73 16.11 11.95 -3.14
CA ILE A 73 15.47 13.17 -3.61
C ILE A 73 14.97 13.98 -2.41
N THR A 74 14.11 13.39 -1.58
CA THR A 74 13.51 14.04 -0.41
C THR A 74 12.95 13.00 0.55
N GLY A 75 12.62 13.42 1.77
CA GLY A 75 11.83 12.65 2.73
C GLY A 75 10.77 13.53 3.35
N PHE A 76 9.64 12.95 3.74
CA PHE A 76 8.55 13.63 4.41
C PHE A 76 7.88 12.72 5.43
N GLY A 77 7.20 13.34 6.41
CA GLY A 77 6.61 12.65 7.55
C GLY A 77 7.51 12.71 8.78
N SER A 78 6.92 12.51 9.92
CA SER A 78 7.56 12.40 11.23
C SER A 78 6.64 11.68 12.20
N ARG A 79 7.16 11.22 13.33
CA ARG A 79 6.34 10.56 14.36
C ARG A 79 5.31 11.52 14.95
N GLY A 80 4.04 11.09 15.04
CA GLY A 80 2.97 11.86 15.69
C GLY A 80 1.55 11.47 15.30
N LEU A 81 0.59 12.35 15.61
CA LEU A 81 -0.85 12.18 15.40
C LEU A 81 -1.43 13.24 14.45
N GLY A 82 -0.66 14.30 14.18
CA GLY A 82 -1.08 15.42 13.33
C GLY A 82 -1.02 15.10 11.85
N ASP A 83 -1.39 16.06 11.02
CA ASP A 83 -1.31 15.97 9.57
C ASP A 83 0.16 15.83 9.10
N GLY A 84 0.43 14.82 8.27
CA GLY A 84 1.78 14.51 7.82
C GLY A 84 2.66 13.87 8.90
N GLN A 85 2.07 13.40 10.00
CA GLN A 85 2.77 12.66 11.03
C GLN A 85 2.23 11.23 11.10
N PHE A 86 3.11 10.26 11.32
CA PHE A 86 2.77 8.84 11.31
C PHE A 86 3.01 8.17 12.66
N ARG A 87 2.30 7.06 12.84
CA ARG A 87 2.57 6.05 13.86
C ARG A 87 2.43 4.68 13.19
N ASP A 88 3.50 3.89 13.23
CA ASP A 88 3.58 2.61 12.53
C ASP A 88 3.22 2.75 11.04
N ALA A 89 3.88 3.71 10.34
CA ALA A 89 3.75 3.85 8.90
C ALA A 89 4.10 2.53 8.21
N ASN A 90 3.17 1.96 7.46
CA ASN A 90 3.31 0.63 6.89
C ASN A 90 3.26 0.67 5.35
N GLY A 91 2.09 0.52 4.75
CA GLY A 91 1.93 0.50 3.30
C GLY A 91 2.09 1.86 2.64
N VAL A 92 2.74 1.90 1.48
CA VAL A 92 2.76 3.07 0.59
C VAL A 92 2.33 2.66 -0.80
N CYS A 93 1.46 3.45 -1.45
CA CYS A 93 1.21 3.32 -2.87
C CYS A 93 1.22 4.69 -3.56
N VAL A 94 1.57 4.65 -4.84
CA VAL A 94 1.61 5.84 -5.70
C VAL A 94 0.88 5.53 -6.98
N TYR A 95 0.06 6.45 -7.42
CA TYR A 95 -0.71 6.22 -8.62
C TYR A 95 -0.39 7.19 -9.77
N ALA A 96 -1.08 7.02 -10.91
CA ALA A 96 -0.85 7.75 -12.15
C ALA A 96 -0.97 9.28 -12.01
N SER A 97 -1.81 9.78 -11.08
CA SER A 97 -1.89 11.19 -10.69
C SER A 97 -0.61 11.71 -10.03
N GLY A 98 0.28 10.80 -9.58
CA GLY A 98 1.48 11.13 -8.82
C GLY A 98 1.23 11.36 -7.33
N ASN A 99 -0.01 11.24 -6.84
CA ASN A 99 -0.29 11.30 -5.41
C ASN A 99 0.23 10.06 -4.69
N VAL A 100 0.70 10.27 -3.47
CA VAL A 100 1.23 9.23 -2.58
C VAL A 100 0.21 8.98 -1.48
N TYR A 101 -0.14 7.73 -1.25
CA TYR A 101 -1.01 7.31 -0.16
C TYR A 101 -0.22 6.46 0.81
N VAL A 102 -0.34 6.77 2.10
CA VAL A 102 0.41 6.13 3.18
C VAL A 102 -0.56 5.53 4.20
N ALA A 103 -0.37 4.26 4.54
CA ALA A 103 -1.05 3.62 5.63
C ALA A 103 -0.40 4.04 6.96
N ASP A 104 -1.04 4.94 7.67
CA ASP A 104 -0.70 5.35 9.03
C ASP A 104 -1.40 4.40 10.03
N SER A 105 -0.84 3.18 10.12
CA SER A 105 -1.48 2.01 10.72
C SER A 105 -1.82 2.22 12.19
N GLY A 106 -0.89 2.75 12.99
CA GLY A 106 -1.10 3.00 14.41
C GLY A 106 -2.08 4.15 14.71
N ASN A 107 -2.33 5.04 13.74
CA ASN A 107 -3.37 6.07 13.83
C ASN A 107 -4.68 5.65 13.14
N ASN A 108 -4.74 4.45 12.56
CA ASN A 108 -5.91 3.89 11.87
C ASN A 108 -6.48 4.80 10.78
N ARG A 109 -5.60 5.41 9.97
CA ARG A 109 -5.97 6.31 8.88
C ARG A 109 -5.07 6.13 7.65
N ILE A 110 -5.54 6.63 6.53
CA ILE A 110 -4.75 6.77 5.30
C ILE A 110 -4.47 8.25 5.10
N GLU A 111 -3.22 8.60 4.86
CA GLU A 111 -2.83 9.97 4.51
C GLU A 111 -2.45 10.08 3.04
N LYS A 112 -2.84 11.20 2.42
CA LYS A 112 -2.57 11.53 1.03
C LYS A 112 -1.61 12.70 0.93
N PHE A 113 -0.63 12.57 0.03
CA PHE A 113 0.39 13.58 -0.23
C PHE A 113 0.54 13.85 -1.72
N THR A 114 1.08 15.02 -2.05
CA THR A 114 1.62 15.29 -3.38
C THR A 114 2.87 14.44 -3.62
N ASN A 115 3.30 14.32 -4.88
CA ASN A 115 4.58 13.67 -5.26
C ASN A 115 5.82 14.33 -4.60
N ALA A 116 5.70 15.56 -4.12
CA ALA A 116 6.75 16.29 -3.40
C ALA A 116 6.67 16.15 -1.87
N GLY A 117 5.68 15.41 -1.34
CA GLY A 117 5.47 15.21 0.10
C GLY A 117 4.60 16.26 0.78
N GLY A 118 3.92 17.14 0.04
CA GLY A 118 2.95 18.06 0.61
C GLY A 118 1.66 17.33 1.01
N PHE A 119 1.21 17.48 2.27
CA PHE A 119 -0.02 16.89 2.77
C PHE A 119 -1.26 17.42 2.02
N LEU A 120 -2.17 16.52 1.66
CA LEU A 120 -3.39 16.82 0.91
C LEU A 120 -4.67 16.46 1.67
N GLY A 121 -4.59 15.56 2.64
CA GLY A 121 -5.73 15.12 3.42
C GLY A 121 -5.52 13.74 4.02
N ALA A 122 -6.43 13.36 4.91
CA ALA A 122 -6.45 12.05 5.55
C ALA A 122 -7.88 11.56 5.74
N TRP A 123 -8.07 10.24 5.83
CA TRP A 123 -9.34 9.61 6.17
C TRP A 123 -9.13 8.31 6.92
N GLY A 124 -10.14 7.92 7.68
CA GLY A 124 -10.13 6.74 8.53
C GLY A 124 -10.08 7.09 10.01
N THR A 125 -10.63 6.19 10.81
CA THR A 125 -10.60 6.23 12.28
C THR A 125 -10.56 4.79 12.80
N GLY A 126 -10.22 4.61 14.09
CA GLY A 126 -10.25 3.29 14.70
C GLY A 126 -11.66 2.71 14.80
N GLY A 127 -11.84 1.43 14.45
CA GLY A 127 -13.12 0.74 14.57
C GLY A 127 -13.35 -0.36 13.54
N THR A 128 -14.63 -0.82 13.43
CA THR A 128 -15.04 -1.94 12.57
C THR A 128 -16.03 -1.55 11.47
N GLY A 129 -16.57 -0.34 11.49
CA GLY A 129 -17.51 0.16 10.48
C GLY A 129 -16.84 0.48 9.14
N PRO A 130 -17.62 0.84 8.09
CA PRO A 130 -17.08 1.36 6.84
C PRO A 130 -16.24 2.63 7.09
N GLY A 131 -15.04 2.67 6.50
CA GLY A 131 -14.09 3.77 6.72
C GLY A 131 -13.38 3.76 8.08
N GLN A 132 -13.61 2.75 8.90
CA GLN A 132 -12.87 2.52 10.16
C GLN A 132 -11.89 1.36 9.99
N PHE A 133 -10.78 1.39 10.73
CA PHE A 133 -9.70 0.42 10.63
C PHE A 133 -9.26 -0.14 11.98
N GLN A 134 -8.70 -1.34 11.96
CA GLN A 134 -7.93 -1.91 13.06
C GLN A 134 -6.55 -2.33 12.53
N GLY A 135 -5.67 -1.36 12.35
CA GLY A 135 -4.38 -1.55 11.71
C GLY A 135 -4.51 -1.77 10.20
N ILE A 136 -3.81 -0.94 9.43
CA ILE A 136 -3.79 -1.01 7.97
C ILE A 136 -2.48 -1.66 7.55
N GLY A 137 -2.54 -2.77 6.82
CA GLY A 137 -1.38 -3.42 6.22
C GLY A 137 -0.92 -2.69 4.95
N GLY A 138 -1.07 -3.34 3.80
CA GLY A 138 -0.72 -2.76 2.51
C GLY A 138 -1.80 -1.85 1.94
N LEU A 139 -1.36 -0.97 1.06
CA LEU A 139 -2.20 -0.15 0.19
C LEU A 139 -1.88 -0.47 -1.27
N SER A 140 -2.89 -0.41 -2.12
CA SER A 140 -2.74 -0.41 -3.57
C SER A 140 -3.75 0.55 -4.20
N ALA A 141 -3.57 0.91 -5.46
CA ALA A 141 -4.49 1.80 -6.16
C ALA A 141 -4.75 1.33 -7.59
N ASP A 142 -5.98 1.55 -8.09
CA ASP A 142 -6.36 1.20 -9.46
C ASP A 142 -6.19 2.37 -10.44
N SER A 143 -6.45 2.12 -11.74
CA SER A 143 -6.32 3.11 -12.81
C SER A 143 -7.29 4.30 -12.71
N ARG A 144 -8.17 4.32 -11.74
CA ARG A 144 -9.11 5.41 -11.45
C ARG A 144 -8.76 6.16 -10.18
N ASP A 145 -7.57 5.93 -9.61
CA ASP A 145 -7.15 6.42 -8.30
C ASP A 145 -8.03 5.92 -7.13
N ASN A 146 -8.74 4.79 -7.26
CA ASN A 146 -9.37 4.17 -6.10
C ASN A 146 -8.29 3.48 -5.25
N VAL A 147 -8.37 3.70 -3.94
CA VAL A 147 -7.41 3.18 -2.96
C VAL A 147 -7.97 1.93 -2.29
N TYR A 148 -7.23 0.84 -2.38
CA TYR A 148 -7.51 -0.44 -1.75
C TYR A 148 -6.67 -0.56 -0.49
N ALA A 149 -7.32 -0.68 0.66
CA ALA A 149 -6.68 -0.76 1.96
C ALA A 149 -6.94 -2.11 2.61
N VAL A 150 -5.88 -2.81 2.95
CA VAL A 150 -5.97 -4.06 3.71
C VAL A 150 -6.14 -3.72 5.19
N ASP A 151 -7.34 -3.90 5.71
CA ASP A 151 -7.73 -3.68 7.11
C ASP A 151 -7.46 -4.96 7.90
N SER A 152 -6.20 -5.14 8.27
CA SER A 152 -5.63 -6.41 8.75
C SER A 152 -6.33 -6.94 10.00
N GLY A 153 -6.58 -6.09 11.00
CA GLY A 153 -7.24 -6.49 12.24
C GLY A 153 -8.73 -6.80 12.07
N ASN A 154 -9.37 -6.23 11.05
CA ASN A 154 -10.77 -6.55 10.70
C ASN A 154 -10.89 -7.65 9.65
N ASN A 155 -9.79 -8.23 9.17
CA ASN A 155 -9.75 -9.31 8.18
C ASN A 155 -10.56 -9.00 6.92
N ARG A 156 -10.37 -7.80 6.36
CA ARG A 156 -11.09 -7.33 5.17
C ARG A 156 -10.22 -6.41 4.30
N VAL A 157 -10.69 -6.15 3.09
CA VAL A 157 -10.18 -5.07 2.23
C VAL A 157 -11.28 -4.03 2.08
N GLN A 158 -10.93 -2.75 2.22
CA GLN A 158 -11.80 -1.61 1.98
C GLN A 158 -11.32 -0.81 0.78
N VAL A 159 -12.26 -0.25 0.00
CA VAL A 159 -11.97 0.55 -1.19
C VAL A 159 -12.55 1.95 -1.03
N PHE A 160 -11.74 2.93 -1.38
CA PHE A 160 -12.07 4.35 -1.29
C PHE A 160 -11.82 5.05 -2.62
N THR A 161 -12.48 6.17 -2.84
CA THR A 161 -12.07 7.11 -3.89
C THR A 161 -10.74 7.77 -3.53
N SER A 162 -10.11 8.44 -4.48
CA SER A 162 -8.91 9.26 -4.26
C SER A 162 -9.10 10.41 -3.25
N THR A 163 -10.33 10.71 -2.87
CA THR A 163 -10.70 11.73 -1.87
C THR A 163 -11.12 11.14 -0.53
N GLY A 164 -11.02 9.80 -0.37
CA GLY A 164 -11.32 9.11 0.88
C GLY A 164 -12.79 8.73 1.06
N ALA A 165 -13.67 8.93 0.06
CA ALA A 165 -15.04 8.45 0.16
C ALA A 165 -15.08 6.92 0.06
N PHE A 166 -15.72 6.25 1.03
CA PHE A 166 -15.89 4.80 1.05
C PHE A 166 -16.72 4.32 -0.15
N LEU A 167 -16.23 3.30 -0.84
CA LEU A 167 -16.90 2.70 -1.99
C LEU A 167 -17.48 1.32 -1.67
N THR A 168 -16.65 0.42 -1.17
CA THR A 168 -17.02 -0.96 -0.88
C THR A 168 -16.01 -1.64 0.03
N GLN A 169 -16.35 -2.84 0.51
CA GLN A 169 -15.46 -3.71 1.26
C GLN A 169 -15.81 -5.17 1.04
N TRP A 170 -14.86 -6.07 1.26
CA TRP A 170 -15.05 -7.52 1.31
C TRP A 170 -14.05 -8.17 2.25
N GLY A 171 -14.33 -9.38 2.67
CA GLY A 171 -13.55 -10.13 3.63
C GLY A 171 -14.27 -10.30 4.97
N SER A 172 -13.99 -11.39 5.62
CA SER A 172 -14.39 -11.72 7.00
C SER A 172 -13.38 -12.71 7.55
N VAL A 173 -13.33 -12.86 8.88
CA VAL A 173 -12.43 -13.83 9.50
C VAL A 173 -12.77 -15.26 9.08
N GLY A 174 -11.78 -16.01 8.61
CA GLY A 174 -11.96 -17.41 8.24
C GLY A 174 -10.88 -17.95 7.33
N SER A 175 -11.10 -19.17 6.77
CA SER A 175 -10.19 -19.84 5.85
C SER A 175 -10.86 -20.28 4.53
N GLY A 176 -12.16 -19.99 4.35
CA GLY A 176 -12.89 -20.21 3.10
C GLY A 176 -12.52 -19.17 2.04
N ASN A 177 -13.06 -19.34 0.83
CA ASN A 177 -12.86 -18.38 -0.27
C ASN A 177 -13.50 -17.03 0.07
N GLY A 178 -12.72 -15.95 -0.01
CA GLY A 178 -13.13 -14.60 0.35
C GLY A 178 -13.16 -14.34 1.85
N GLU A 179 -12.62 -15.24 2.65
CA GLU A 179 -12.37 -15.06 4.08
C GLU A 179 -10.87 -14.91 4.29
N PHE A 180 -10.46 -14.10 5.25
CA PHE A 180 -9.05 -13.83 5.54
C PHE A 180 -8.70 -14.11 6.99
N ARG A 181 -7.41 -14.35 7.22
CA ARG A 181 -6.85 -14.42 8.56
C ARG A 181 -5.51 -13.69 8.59
N GLY A 182 -5.51 -12.48 9.18
CA GLY A 182 -4.34 -11.61 9.20
C GLY A 182 -3.85 -11.26 7.78
N PRO A 183 -4.68 -10.69 6.89
CA PRO A 183 -4.21 -10.26 5.58
C PRO A 183 -3.23 -9.11 5.76
N THR A 184 -2.13 -9.12 4.98
CA THR A 184 -1.03 -8.17 5.15
C THR A 184 -0.86 -7.19 4.01
N GLY A 185 -1.20 -7.56 2.79
CA GLY A 185 -1.02 -6.71 1.62
C GLY A 185 -1.97 -7.08 0.49
N ALA A 186 -2.14 -6.16 -0.43
CA ALA A 186 -2.86 -6.40 -1.68
C ALA A 186 -2.18 -5.64 -2.82
N ASP A 187 -2.26 -6.20 -4.03
CA ASP A 187 -1.82 -5.52 -5.24
C ASP A 187 -2.75 -5.83 -6.41
N LEU A 188 -2.72 -4.98 -7.44
CA LEU A 188 -3.54 -5.11 -8.64
C LEU A 188 -2.66 -5.47 -9.85
N ASP A 189 -3.17 -6.34 -10.71
CA ASP A 189 -2.58 -6.54 -12.03
C ASP A 189 -3.09 -5.51 -13.05
N GLY A 190 -2.45 -5.47 -14.24
CA GLY A 190 -2.85 -4.55 -15.30
C GLY A 190 -4.26 -4.78 -15.87
N ALA A 191 -4.90 -5.91 -15.55
CA ALA A 191 -6.29 -6.21 -15.90
C ALA A 191 -7.27 -5.81 -14.78
N GLY A 192 -6.75 -5.29 -13.65
CA GLY A 192 -7.53 -4.85 -12.50
C GLY A 192 -7.95 -5.99 -11.56
N ASN A 193 -7.37 -7.18 -11.68
CA ASN A 193 -7.55 -8.22 -10.68
C ASN A 193 -6.76 -7.85 -9.42
N ILE A 194 -7.33 -8.15 -8.27
CA ILE A 194 -6.77 -7.86 -6.95
C ILE A 194 -6.24 -9.15 -6.35
N TYR A 195 -5.02 -9.13 -5.88
CA TYR A 195 -4.37 -10.24 -5.19
C TYR A 195 -4.15 -9.84 -3.73
N VAL A 196 -4.70 -10.59 -2.79
CA VAL A 196 -4.60 -10.32 -1.36
C VAL A 196 -3.74 -11.39 -0.70
N ILE A 197 -2.72 -10.95 0.03
CA ILE A 197 -1.87 -11.84 0.83
C ILE A 197 -2.62 -12.17 2.12
N ASP A 198 -3.09 -13.40 2.25
CA ASP A 198 -3.79 -13.93 3.42
C ASP A 198 -2.78 -14.65 4.32
N GLY A 199 -2.07 -13.87 5.12
CA GLY A 199 -0.82 -14.28 5.77
C GLY A 199 -0.97 -15.50 6.69
N ALA A 200 -1.91 -15.50 7.62
CA ALA A 200 -2.07 -16.62 8.56
C ALA A 200 -2.66 -17.87 7.90
N ASN A 201 -3.34 -17.76 6.77
CA ASN A 201 -3.79 -18.89 5.95
C ASN A 201 -2.73 -19.35 4.92
N GLN A 202 -1.56 -18.68 4.85
CA GLN A 202 -0.43 -19.03 3.97
C GLN A 202 -0.82 -19.13 2.49
N ARG A 203 -1.63 -18.18 1.99
CA ARG A 203 -2.12 -18.17 0.62
C ARG A 203 -2.23 -16.76 0.05
N VAL A 204 -2.37 -16.68 -1.25
CA VAL A 204 -2.79 -15.47 -1.96
C VAL A 204 -4.16 -15.73 -2.57
N GLU A 205 -5.12 -14.85 -2.30
CA GLU A 205 -6.43 -14.91 -2.95
C GLU A 205 -6.53 -13.89 -4.07
N LYS A 206 -7.04 -14.34 -5.21
CA LYS A 206 -7.31 -13.51 -6.38
C LYS A 206 -8.79 -13.17 -6.45
N PHE A 207 -9.08 -11.87 -6.64
CA PHE A 207 -10.42 -11.35 -6.90
C PHE A 207 -10.44 -10.70 -8.28
N GLY A 208 -11.50 -10.96 -9.05
CA GLY A 208 -11.71 -10.31 -10.35
C GLY A 208 -12.04 -8.83 -10.18
N TRP A 209 -11.71 -8.03 -11.19
CA TRP A 209 -12.05 -6.61 -11.23
C TRP A 209 -13.57 -6.39 -11.02
N LEU A 210 -13.93 -5.46 -10.12
CA LEU A 210 -15.31 -5.04 -9.91
C LEU A 210 -15.66 -3.97 -10.96
N PRO A 211 -16.42 -4.29 -12.02
CA PRO A 211 -16.86 -3.28 -12.95
C PRO A 211 -17.96 -2.43 -12.29
N THR A 212 -17.67 -1.15 -12.08
CA THR A 212 -18.59 -0.08 -11.63
C THR A 212 -19.01 -0.11 -10.15
N PRO A 213 -19.29 1.07 -9.54
CA PRO A 213 -19.73 1.13 -8.17
C PRO A 213 -21.08 0.42 -8.04
N VAL A 214 -21.06 -0.76 -7.45
CA VAL A 214 -22.30 -1.46 -7.10
C VAL A 214 -22.90 -0.72 -5.92
N ARG A 215 -23.90 0.10 -6.20
CA ARG A 215 -24.85 0.53 -5.16
C ARG A 215 -25.36 -0.74 -4.49
N THR A 216 -25.05 -0.87 -3.22
CA THR A 216 -25.66 -1.82 -2.28
C THR A 216 -26.17 -3.12 -2.89
N SER A 217 -25.41 -4.19 -2.85
CA SER A 217 -25.99 -5.52 -2.78
C SER A 217 -24.97 -6.55 -2.33
N THR A 218 -25.28 -7.13 -1.19
CA THR A 218 -24.96 -8.47 -0.71
C THR A 218 -23.93 -9.31 -1.48
N TRP A 219 -23.02 -9.86 -0.74
CA TRP A 219 -21.98 -10.88 -1.01
C TRP A 219 -22.28 -11.92 -2.13
N GLY A 220 -23.52 -12.08 -2.56
CA GLY A 220 -23.92 -13.07 -3.56
C GLY A 220 -23.38 -12.85 -5.00
N ARG A 221 -22.91 -11.65 -5.35
CA ARG A 221 -22.40 -11.37 -6.71
C ARG A 221 -20.91 -11.61 -6.88
N VAL A 222 -20.11 -11.45 -5.84
CA VAL A 222 -18.67 -11.74 -5.90
C VAL A 222 -18.43 -13.24 -6.10
N LYS A 223 -19.25 -14.09 -5.49
CA LYS A 223 -19.15 -15.56 -5.62
C LYS A 223 -19.43 -16.12 -7.03
N ARG A 224 -20.04 -15.37 -7.94
CA ARG A 224 -20.34 -15.85 -9.31
C ARG A 224 -19.19 -15.71 -10.31
N LEU A 225 -18.11 -15.05 -9.95
CA LEU A 225 -16.94 -14.89 -10.82
C LEU A 225 -15.94 -16.03 -10.69
N PHE A 226 -16.19 -17.00 -9.78
CA PHE A 226 -15.29 -18.10 -9.43
C PHE A 226 -15.85 -19.50 -9.78
N ARG A 227 -16.54 -19.65 -10.93
CA ARG A 227 -16.86 -20.95 -11.51
C ARG A 227 -16.13 -21.15 -12.82
#